data_dbe23c97e8ce968df6370b93330f7f44
#
_entry.id   dbe23c97e8ce968df6370b93330f7f44
#
_cell.length_a   1.000
_cell.length_b   1.000
_cell.length_c   1.000
_cell.angle_alpha   90.00
_cell.angle_beta   90.00
_cell.angle_gamma   90.00
#
_symmetry.space_group_name_H-M   'P 1'
#
loop_
_entity.id
_entity.type
_entity.pdbx_description
1 polymer ?
#
loop_
_entity_poly.entity_id
_entity_poly.type
_entity_poly.pdbx_seq_one_letter_code
_entity_poly.pdbx_strand_id
1 'polypeptide(L)'
;MSNTSAKAPINVTRLAMWPYFESTDTYGAAFDFDKRFMTYTDSLASNSTPLFGCGVQVDQVTKIGSGALTYGIHAFTKTERNKMFGETLDAGGAVVTTGEEVIPYVACAHSEELSNGHLNLYKYFKVKFAPNEMTAQQVSDGSVTFSTTQVQGAYIRNETLDMMRAIYYDVDPTTETGAAIIENWFSAATYIGSNGLANTSTMKKGTTVINNGDSVAEGELSFNGSATGGTTPYKYSFYYRAAGSDTWTTKQEDSTTATATQTIDVSTDTDYEFKLVVKDANGVTLTRLVTATITAST
;
A
#
# COMPACT_ATOMS: atom_id res chain seq x y z
N MET A 1 24.42 -15.68 14.55
CA MET A 1 23.66 -14.51 15.01
C MET A 1 23.87 -13.44 13.98
N SER A 2 22.82 -13.10 13.20
CA SER A 2 22.89 -12.01 12.24
C SER A 2 23.01 -10.70 13.03
N ASN A 3 24.08 -9.96 12.77
CA ASN A 3 24.30 -8.65 13.39
C ASN A 3 23.38 -7.65 12.67
N THR A 4 22.15 -7.53 13.14
CA THR A 4 21.18 -6.53 12.66
C THR A 4 21.54 -5.16 13.25
N SER A 5 22.66 -4.58 12.79
CA SER A 5 22.94 -3.18 13.10
C SER A 5 21.87 -2.32 12.42
N ALA A 6 21.18 -1.47 13.19
CA ALA A 6 20.22 -0.51 12.65
C ALA A 6 20.89 0.32 11.54
N LYS A 7 20.18 0.47 10.41
CA LYS A 7 20.64 1.27 9.28
C LYS A 7 20.04 2.67 9.38
N ALA A 8 20.84 3.67 9.02
CA ALA A 8 20.37 5.04 9.05
C ALA A 8 19.41 5.33 7.89
N PRO A 9 18.29 6.03 8.12
CA PRO A 9 17.47 6.54 7.05
C PRO A 9 18.24 7.64 6.30
N ILE A 10 18.16 7.61 4.97
CA ILE A 10 18.88 8.54 4.09
C ILE A 10 17.95 9.34 3.18
N ASN A 11 16.71 8.86 2.96
CA ASN A 11 15.78 9.49 2.04
C ASN A 11 14.33 9.15 2.38
N VAL A 12 13.38 9.99 1.96
CA VAL A 12 11.96 9.68 1.92
C VAL A 12 11.56 9.41 0.48
N THR A 13 10.78 8.36 0.21
CA THR A 13 10.61 7.87 -1.16
C THR A 13 9.19 7.95 -1.67
N ARG A 14 8.18 7.65 -0.88
CA ARG A 14 6.79 7.61 -1.31
C ARG A 14 5.85 8.10 -0.20
N LEU A 15 4.76 8.77 -0.58
CA LEU A 15 3.65 9.15 0.28
C LEU A 15 2.34 8.89 -0.46
N ALA A 16 1.47 8.05 0.12
CA ALA A 16 0.12 7.81 -0.34
C ALA A 16 -0.88 8.10 0.78
N MET A 17 -2.08 8.56 0.40
CA MET A 17 -3.16 8.82 1.35
C MET A 17 -4.48 8.25 0.83
N TRP A 18 -5.39 7.91 1.75
CA TRP A 18 -6.74 7.40 1.47
C TRP A 18 -7.75 8.25 2.25
N PRO A 19 -8.78 8.79 1.60
CA PRO A 19 -9.91 9.37 2.33
C PRO A 19 -10.55 8.32 3.23
N TYR A 20 -10.89 8.70 4.46
CA TYR A 20 -11.60 7.83 5.39
C TYR A 20 -13.04 8.32 5.59
N PHE A 21 -14.01 7.43 5.38
CA PHE A 21 -15.43 7.72 5.50
C PHE A 21 -15.96 7.20 6.84
N GLU A 22 -16.13 8.10 7.82
CA GLU A 22 -16.57 7.73 9.17
C GLU A 22 -17.96 7.07 9.20
N SER A 23 -18.86 7.43 8.27
CA SER A 23 -20.21 6.88 8.22
C SER A 23 -20.28 5.40 7.86
N THR A 24 -19.30 4.89 7.11
CA THR A 24 -19.23 3.51 6.64
C THR A 24 -18.01 2.76 7.16
N ASP A 25 -17.13 3.45 7.89
CA ASP A 25 -15.85 2.93 8.38
C ASP A 25 -14.99 2.29 7.26
N THR A 26 -14.93 2.98 6.12
CA THR A 26 -14.21 2.50 4.93
C THR A 26 -13.22 3.53 4.40
N TYR A 27 -12.25 3.05 3.63
CA TYR A 27 -11.27 3.90 2.94
C TYR A 27 -11.59 4.01 1.46
N GLY A 28 -11.46 5.21 0.91
CA GLY A 28 -11.60 5.47 -0.51
C GLY A 28 -10.35 5.11 -1.31
N ALA A 29 -10.36 5.47 -2.59
CA ALA A 29 -9.21 5.25 -3.46
C ALA A 29 -7.99 6.06 -3.02
N ALA A 30 -6.82 5.43 -3.06
CA ALA A 30 -5.55 6.08 -2.76
C ALA A 30 -5.27 7.26 -3.70
N PHE A 31 -4.53 8.24 -3.21
CA PHE A 31 -3.88 9.27 -4.02
C PHE A 31 -2.43 9.45 -3.55
N ASP A 32 -1.53 9.50 -4.52
CA ASP A 32 -0.08 9.57 -4.29
C ASP A 32 0.43 11.00 -4.46
N PHE A 33 1.45 11.35 -3.70
CA PHE A 33 2.15 12.63 -3.83
C PHE A 33 3.39 12.54 -4.75
N ASP A 34 3.65 11.34 -5.31
CA ASP A 34 4.79 11.07 -6.18
C ASP A 34 6.11 11.67 -5.62
N LYS A 35 6.81 12.45 -6.46
CA LYS A 35 8.09 13.09 -6.13
C LYS A 35 7.94 14.40 -5.34
N ARG A 36 6.73 14.74 -4.85
CA ARG A 36 6.45 15.98 -4.13
C ARG A 36 6.64 15.88 -2.61
N PHE A 37 6.80 14.67 -2.10
CA PHE A 37 7.05 14.38 -0.70
C PHE A 37 8.53 14.61 -0.35
N MET A 38 8.82 15.46 0.63
CA MET A 38 10.18 15.92 0.95
C MET A 38 10.63 15.56 2.36
N THR A 39 9.76 15.68 3.35
CA THR A 39 10.10 15.46 4.75
C THR A 39 8.91 14.96 5.54
N TYR A 40 9.17 14.28 6.66
CA TYR A 40 8.15 14.00 7.65
C TYR A 40 8.70 14.16 9.07
N THR A 41 7.79 14.38 10.00
CA THR A 41 8.06 14.31 11.45
C THR A 41 6.90 13.61 12.11
N ASP A 42 7.19 12.61 12.94
CA ASP A 42 6.20 11.85 13.72
C ASP A 42 6.53 11.93 15.20
N SER A 43 5.57 12.26 16.02
CA SER A 43 5.71 12.28 17.48
C SER A 43 4.46 11.71 18.16
N LEU A 44 4.67 10.88 19.17
CA LEU A 44 3.61 10.34 20.03
C LEU A 44 3.60 11.08 21.36
N ALA A 45 2.47 11.65 21.72
CA ALA A 45 2.28 12.20 23.06
C ALA A 45 2.13 11.06 24.06
N SER A 46 2.93 11.10 25.12
CA SER A 46 2.81 10.18 26.24
C SER A 46 2.57 10.97 27.53
N ASN A 47 1.58 10.56 28.29
CA ASN A 47 1.25 11.14 29.60
C ASN A 47 1.63 10.13 30.68
N SER A 48 2.52 10.54 31.58
CA SER A 48 2.94 9.73 32.71
C SER A 48 2.42 10.33 34.01
N THR A 49 1.75 9.51 34.80
CA THR A 49 1.25 9.91 36.12
C THR A 49 1.95 9.05 37.17
N PRO A 50 2.81 9.65 38.02
CA PRO A 50 3.46 8.94 39.10
C PRO A 50 2.49 8.70 40.27
N LEU A 51 2.61 7.54 40.91
CA LEU A 51 1.96 7.20 42.17
C LEU A 51 2.98 7.31 43.31
N PHE A 52 2.65 8.08 44.34
CA PHE A 52 3.49 8.25 45.52
C PHE A 52 2.90 7.52 46.73
N GLY A 53 3.76 6.82 47.49
CA GLY A 53 3.46 6.24 48.77
C GLY A 53 4.51 6.70 49.81
N CYS A 54 4.06 7.24 50.96
CA CYS A 54 4.92 7.74 52.05
C CYS A 54 6.02 8.74 51.56
N GLY A 55 5.68 9.59 50.57
CA GLY A 55 6.64 10.57 50.04
C GLY A 55 7.63 10.02 49.00
N VAL A 56 7.54 8.75 48.65
CA VAL A 56 8.39 8.10 47.66
C VAL A 56 7.54 7.67 46.47
N GLN A 57 8.04 7.87 45.24
CA GLN A 57 7.39 7.35 44.05
C GLN A 57 7.44 5.81 44.06
N VAL A 58 6.27 5.17 44.10
CA VAL A 58 6.14 3.71 44.18
C VAL A 58 5.73 3.07 42.85
N ASP A 59 5.10 3.85 41.95
CA ASP A 59 4.69 3.37 40.62
C ASP A 59 4.52 4.55 39.66
N GLN A 60 4.41 4.25 38.35
CA GLN A 60 4.14 5.21 37.29
C GLN A 60 3.33 4.57 36.19
N VAL A 61 2.19 5.16 35.88
CA VAL A 61 1.37 4.76 34.74
C VAL A 61 1.63 5.69 33.58
N THR A 62 2.06 5.14 32.44
CA THR A 62 2.25 5.87 31.20
C THR A 62 1.21 5.44 30.17
N LYS A 63 0.47 6.41 29.63
CA LYS A 63 -0.48 6.19 28.54
C LYS A 63 -0.05 6.96 27.29
N ILE A 64 -0.18 6.32 26.14
CA ILE A 64 0.00 6.97 24.83
C ILE A 64 -1.31 7.64 24.46
N GLY A 65 -1.23 8.93 24.14
CA GLY A 65 -2.34 9.74 23.65
C GLY A 65 -2.40 9.80 22.13
N SER A 66 -2.82 10.93 21.57
CA SER A 66 -2.75 11.19 20.13
C SER A 66 -1.30 11.38 19.66
N GLY A 67 -1.05 11.12 18.38
CA GLY A 67 0.20 11.48 17.76
C GLY A 67 0.08 12.74 16.90
N ALA A 68 1.22 13.42 16.70
CA ALA A 68 1.32 14.53 15.76
C ALA A 68 2.19 14.12 14.57
N LEU A 69 1.74 14.47 13.36
CA LEU A 69 2.37 14.12 12.10
C LEU A 69 2.51 15.38 11.25
N THR A 70 3.71 15.66 10.77
CA THR A 70 3.96 16.77 9.87
C THR A 70 4.60 16.25 8.60
N TYR A 71 4.06 16.63 7.45
CA TYR A 71 4.62 16.35 6.14
C TYR A 71 5.07 17.63 5.44
N GLY A 72 6.25 17.59 4.84
CA GLY A 72 6.71 18.60 3.89
C GLY A 72 6.40 18.16 2.46
N ILE A 73 5.55 18.92 1.78
CA ILE A 73 5.07 18.63 0.42
C ILE A 73 5.23 19.88 -0.45
N HIS A 74 5.78 19.71 -1.64
CA HIS A 74 6.05 20.85 -2.54
C HIS A 74 4.80 21.56 -3.01
N ALA A 75 3.77 20.81 -3.40
CA ALA A 75 2.55 21.37 -3.97
C ALA A 75 1.38 20.43 -3.81
N PHE A 76 0.18 20.99 -3.78
CA PHE A 76 -1.09 20.28 -3.73
C PHE A 76 -1.90 20.55 -4.99
N THR A 77 -2.51 19.52 -5.55
CA THR A 77 -3.57 19.69 -6.53
C THR A 77 -4.87 20.09 -5.84
N LYS A 78 -5.78 20.70 -6.59
CA LYS A 78 -7.11 21.06 -6.08
C LYS A 78 -7.90 19.85 -5.53
N THR A 79 -7.73 18.67 -6.15
CA THR A 79 -8.39 17.43 -5.70
C THR A 79 -7.82 16.93 -4.38
N GLU A 80 -6.52 17.03 -4.18
CA GLU A 80 -5.87 16.67 -2.91
C GLU A 80 -6.29 17.61 -1.79
N ARG A 81 -6.38 18.91 -2.05
CA ARG A 81 -6.89 19.89 -1.08
C ARG A 81 -8.31 19.57 -0.63
N ASN A 82 -9.20 19.25 -1.58
CA ASN A 82 -10.56 18.81 -1.25
C ASN A 82 -10.55 17.57 -0.35
N LYS A 83 -9.75 16.53 -0.71
CA LYS A 83 -9.70 15.27 0.05
C LYS A 83 -9.04 15.39 1.42
N MET A 84 -8.11 16.34 1.61
CA MET A 84 -7.37 16.50 2.86
C MET A 84 -7.99 17.55 3.79
N PHE A 85 -8.50 18.63 3.24
CA PHE A 85 -8.95 19.79 4.01
C PHE A 85 -10.46 20.04 3.90
N GLY A 86 -11.18 19.25 3.10
CA GLY A 86 -12.62 19.42 2.89
C GLY A 86 -12.98 20.65 2.06
N GLU A 87 -12.01 21.32 1.42
CA GLU A 87 -12.24 22.49 0.59
C GLU A 87 -13.13 22.17 -0.62
N THR A 88 -14.07 23.05 -0.95
CA THR A 88 -15.02 22.84 -2.03
C THR A 88 -14.43 23.25 -3.36
N LEU A 89 -14.70 22.46 -4.41
CA LEU A 89 -14.40 22.81 -5.79
C LEU A 89 -15.66 23.41 -6.45
N ASP A 90 -15.57 24.64 -6.91
CA ASP A 90 -16.67 25.25 -7.68
C ASP A 90 -16.73 24.71 -9.11
N ALA A 91 -17.81 25.00 -9.83
CA ALA A 91 -17.99 24.57 -11.22
C ALA A 91 -16.94 25.16 -12.19
N GLY A 92 -16.32 26.26 -11.85
CA GLY A 92 -15.21 26.89 -12.59
C GLY A 92 -13.85 26.29 -12.27
N GLY A 93 -13.77 25.40 -11.29
CA GLY A 93 -12.55 24.72 -10.85
C GLY A 93 -11.71 25.51 -9.86
N ALA A 94 -12.27 26.57 -9.27
CA ALA A 94 -11.67 27.27 -8.14
C ALA A 94 -11.82 26.43 -6.85
N VAL A 95 -10.83 26.52 -5.95
CA VAL A 95 -10.94 26.00 -4.58
C VAL A 95 -11.52 27.13 -3.72
N VAL A 96 -12.65 26.85 -3.09
CA VAL A 96 -13.37 27.81 -2.23
C VAL A 96 -13.31 27.34 -0.80
N THR A 97 -12.93 28.25 0.11
CA THR A 97 -12.94 28.03 1.55
C THR A 97 -13.99 28.98 2.16
N THR A 98 -15.00 28.41 2.82
CA THR A 98 -16.12 29.16 3.41
C THR A 98 -15.96 29.41 4.90
N GLY A 99 -15.08 28.66 5.56
CA GLY A 99 -14.90 28.66 7.01
C GLY A 99 -15.81 27.65 7.74
N GLU A 100 -16.64 26.93 6.99
CA GLU A 100 -17.55 25.89 7.53
C GLU A 100 -17.15 24.46 7.06
N GLU A 101 -15.94 24.31 6.51
CA GLU A 101 -15.46 23.04 6.00
C GLU A 101 -15.35 22.00 7.12
N VAL A 102 -15.90 20.82 6.87
CA VAL A 102 -15.66 19.64 7.71
C VAL A 102 -14.39 18.95 7.22
N ILE A 103 -13.30 19.14 7.96
CA ILE A 103 -12.02 18.52 7.62
C ILE A 103 -12.15 17.01 7.74
N PRO A 104 -11.95 16.24 6.65
CA PRO A 104 -12.08 14.78 6.66
C PRO A 104 -10.90 14.12 7.37
N TYR A 105 -11.09 12.88 7.81
CA TYR A 105 -9.99 12.02 8.17
C TYR A 105 -9.42 11.36 6.91
N VAL A 106 -8.12 11.07 6.96
CA VAL A 106 -7.40 10.31 5.94
C VAL A 106 -6.53 9.24 6.61
N ALA A 107 -6.29 8.13 5.94
CA ALA A 107 -5.14 7.29 6.26
C ALA A 107 -3.94 7.76 5.45
N CYS A 108 -2.73 7.57 5.99
CA CYS A 108 -1.49 7.95 5.33
C CYS A 108 -0.50 6.80 5.39
N ALA A 109 0.26 6.59 4.33
CA ALA A 109 1.43 5.71 4.34
C ALA A 109 2.60 6.39 3.66
N HIS A 110 3.77 6.27 4.24
CA HIS A 110 5.01 6.73 3.61
C HIS A 110 6.13 5.71 3.81
N SER A 111 7.20 5.87 3.05
CA SER A 111 8.40 5.07 3.15
C SER A 111 9.63 5.94 3.26
N GLU A 112 10.61 5.46 4.02
CA GLU A 112 11.97 5.99 4.07
C GLU A 112 12.96 4.93 3.60
N GLU A 113 13.96 5.36 2.86
CA GLU A 113 15.05 4.52 2.38
C GLU A 113 16.18 4.50 3.38
N LEU A 114 16.70 3.32 3.64
CA LEU A 114 17.83 3.09 4.52
C LEU A 114 19.15 3.04 3.73
N SER A 115 20.27 3.24 4.43
CA SER A 115 21.60 3.22 3.84
C SER A 115 22.02 1.90 3.18
N ASN A 116 21.28 0.83 3.39
CA ASN A 116 21.44 -0.47 2.71
C ASN A 116 20.51 -0.66 1.50
N GLY A 117 19.69 0.34 1.14
CA GLY A 117 18.71 0.25 0.07
C GLY A 117 17.38 -0.41 0.47
N HIS A 118 17.23 -0.86 1.72
CA HIS A 118 15.95 -1.34 2.23
C HIS A 118 15.03 -0.18 2.61
N LEU A 119 13.76 -0.48 2.90
CA LEU A 119 12.75 0.50 3.24
C LEU A 119 12.19 0.27 4.65
N ASN A 120 11.99 1.36 5.38
CA ASN A 120 11.04 1.38 6.49
C ASN A 120 9.70 1.92 5.97
N LEU A 121 8.62 1.26 6.33
CA LEU A 121 7.27 1.58 5.89
C LEU A 121 6.45 2.04 7.10
N TYR A 122 5.82 3.19 6.98
CA TYR A 122 4.99 3.79 8.02
C TYR A 122 3.56 3.92 7.53
N LYS A 123 2.58 3.66 8.40
CA LYS A 123 1.15 3.81 8.11
C LYS A 123 0.42 4.35 9.32
N TYR A 124 -0.48 5.31 9.09
CA TYR A 124 -1.35 5.93 10.06
C TYR A 124 -2.79 5.80 9.59
N PHE A 125 -3.68 5.33 10.46
CA PHE A 125 -5.01 4.87 10.02
C PHE A 125 -6.08 5.95 10.11
N LYS A 126 -5.94 6.93 11.00
CA LYS A 126 -6.95 7.99 11.18
C LYS A 126 -6.25 9.29 11.53
N VAL A 127 -5.97 10.09 10.51
CA VAL A 127 -5.25 11.38 10.59
C VAL A 127 -6.16 12.50 10.13
N LYS A 128 -6.15 13.63 10.83
CA LYS A 128 -6.81 14.85 10.41
C LYS A 128 -5.76 15.96 10.27
N PHE A 129 -5.64 16.52 9.07
CA PHE A 129 -4.69 17.58 8.77
C PHE A 129 -5.36 18.95 8.93
N ALA A 130 -4.67 19.89 9.56
CA ALA A 130 -5.07 21.29 9.55
C ALA A 130 -4.78 21.91 8.17
N PRO A 131 -5.63 22.88 7.70
CA PRO A 131 -5.29 23.68 6.54
C PRO A 131 -3.93 24.34 6.73
N ASN A 132 -3.13 24.29 5.67
CA ASN A 132 -1.74 24.76 5.71
C ASN A 132 -1.62 26.24 5.33
N GLU A 133 -0.57 26.87 5.83
CA GLU A 133 -0.12 28.18 5.37
C GLU A 133 0.46 28.08 3.96
N MET A 134 0.08 28.98 3.06
CA MET A 134 0.63 29.09 1.71
C MET A 134 1.61 30.24 1.66
N THR A 135 2.88 29.92 1.38
CA THR A 135 3.94 30.90 1.20
C THR A 135 4.48 30.82 -0.22
N ALA A 136 4.70 31.97 -0.84
CA ALA A 136 5.37 32.08 -2.12
C ALA A 136 6.49 33.11 -2.03
N GLN A 137 7.61 32.84 -2.70
CA GLN A 137 8.75 33.76 -2.77
C GLN A 137 9.01 34.15 -4.21
N GLN A 138 9.36 35.42 -4.41
CA GLN A 138 9.75 35.92 -5.72
C GLN A 138 11.15 35.43 -6.09
N VAL A 139 11.36 35.09 -7.35
CA VAL A 139 12.70 34.87 -7.91
C VAL A 139 13.49 36.14 -7.83
N SER A 140 14.62 36.14 -7.17
CA SER A 140 15.54 37.26 -7.11
C SER A 140 16.92 36.85 -7.64
N ASP A 141 17.49 37.72 -8.50
CA ASP A 141 18.86 37.60 -8.98
C ASP A 141 19.23 36.24 -9.60
N GLY A 142 18.31 35.64 -10.37
CA GLY A 142 18.51 34.35 -11.06
C GLY A 142 18.47 33.13 -10.16
N SER A 143 18.24 33.29 -8.86
CA SER A 143 18.09 32.18 -7.90
C SER A 143 16.62 31.82 -7.71
N VAL A 144 16.28 30.53 -7.91
CA VAL A 144 14.95 29.98 -7.66
C VAL A 144 14.98 29.25 -6.32
N THR A 145 14.17 29.71 -5.37
CA THR A 145 13.95 29.00 -4.10
C THR A 145 12.61 28.29 -4.16
N PHE A 146 12.63 26.97 -4.06
CA PHE A 146 11.39 26.18 -3.96
C PHE A 146 10.82 26.25 -2.55
N SER A 147 9.55 26.62 -2.44
CA SER A 147 8.83 26.61 -1.17
C SER A 147 8.31 25.20 -0.90
N THR A 148 8.58 24.68 0.30
CA THR A 148 8.01 23.42 0.78
C THR A 148 6.92 23.73 1.80
N THR A 149 5.70 23.33 1.50
CA THR A 149 4.56 23.51 2.39
C THR A 149 4.57 22.47 3.49
N GLN A 150 4.52 22.90 4.75
CA GLN A 150 4.39 22.01 5.90
C GLN A 150 2.91 21.81 6.22
N VAL A 151 2.47 20.54 6.24
CA VAL A 151 1.11 20.15 6.61
C VAL A 151 1.15 19.43 7.94
N GLN A 152 0.48 19.98 8.93
CA GLN A 152 0.43 19.41 10.28
C GLN A 152 -0.89 18.69 10.49
N GLY A 153 -0.83 17.51 11.08
CA GLY A 153 -1.99 16.71 11.41
C GLY A 153 -1.84 16.01 12.75
N ALA A 154 -2.96 15.62 13.30
CA ALA A 154 -3.03 14.75 14.47
C ALA A 154 -3.61 13.41 14.05
N TYR A 155 -3.04 12.32 14.55
CA TYR A 155 -3.59 10.99 14.35
C TYR A 155 -4.05 10.39 15.66
N ILE A 156 -5.17 9.67 15.57
CA ILE A 156 -5.82 8.99 16.68
C ILE A 156 -6.00 7.51 16.35
N ARG A 157 -6.42 6.74 17.36
CA ARG A 157 -6.77 5.34 17.17
C ARG A 157 -7.97 5.20 16.24
N ASN A 158 -7.87 4.32 15.26
CA ASN A 158 -9.04 3.80 14.56
C ASN A 158 -9.65 2.69 15.42
N GLU A 159 -10.90 2.83 15.82
CA GLU A 159 -11.54 1.94 16.79
C GLU A 159 -11.79 0.54 16.22
N THR A 160 -12.15 0.45 14.94
CA THR A 160 -12.43 -0.83 14.28
C THR A 160 -11.16 -1.64 14.04
N LEU A 161 -10.07 -0.99 13.61
CA LEU A 161 -8.78 -1.65 13.39
C LEU A 161 -8.00 -1.84 14.70
N ASP A 162 -8.40 -1.15 15.78
CA ASP A 162 -7.70 -1.12 17.05
C ASP A 162 -6.25 -0.64 16.98
N MET A 163 -5.95 0.22 16.00
CA MET A 163 -4.60 0.70 15.69
C MET A 163 -4.55 2.21 15.50
N MET A 164 -3.44 2.84 15.87
CA MET A 164 -3.11 4.24 15.56
C MET A 164 -2.17 4.32 14.36
N ARG A 165 -1.07 3.57 14.43
CA ARG A 165 -0.04 3.47 13.40
C ARG A 165 0.52 2.06 13.33
N ALA A 166 1.09 1.71 12.18
CA ALA A 166 1.91 0.53 11.97
C ALA A 166 3.24 0.93 11.34
N ILE A 167 4.31 0.24 11.73
CA ILE A 167 5.63 0.44 11.16
C ILE A 167 6.18 -0.94 10.78
N TYR A 168 6.68 -1.07 9.55
CA TYR A 168 7.36 -2.27 9.08
C TYR A 168 8.82 -1.89 8.77
N TYR A 169 9.74 -2.43 9.52
CA TYR A 169 11.16 -2.10 9.41
C TYR A 169 11.91 -3.02 8.45
N ASP A 170 12.92 -2.45 7.78
CA ASP A 170 13.98 -3.15 7.05
C ASP A 170 13.44 -4.10 5.96
N VAL A 171 12.48 -3.61 5.14
CA VAL A 171 11.91 -4.36 4.03
C VAL A 171 12.89 -4.33 2.84
N ASP A 172 13.31 -5.50 2.40
CA ASP A 172 14.19 -5.66 1.23
C ASP A 172 13.37 -5.61 -0.08
N PRO A 173 13.44 -4.51 -0.87
CA PRO A 173 12.68 -4.38 -2.11
C PRO A 173 13.15 -5.32 -3.23
N THR A 174 14.32 -5.96 -3.09
CA THR A 174 14.89 -6.84 -4.11
C THR A 174 14.33 -8.26 -4.03
N THR A 175 13.70 -8.62 -2.91
CA THR A 175 13.04 -9.90 -2.73
C THR A 175 11.61 -9.86 -3.21
N GLU A 176 11.09 -10.98 -3.75
CA GLU A 176 9.69 -11.10 -4.16
C GLU A 176 8.72 -10.79 -3.00
N THR A 177 9.02 -11.31 -1.81
CA THR A 177 8.22 -11.06 -0.60
C THR A 177 8.26 -9.58 -0.20
N GLY A 178 9.43 -8.95 -0.19
CA GLY A 178 9.56 -7.54 0.17
C GLY A 178 8.88 -6.63 -0.84
N ALA A 179 9.02 -6.88 -2.14
CA ALA A 179 8.33 -6.15 -3.19
C ALA A 179 6.79 -6.25 -3.04
N ALA A 180 6.26 -7.45 -2.75
CA ALA A 180 4.83 -7.65 -2.51
C ALA A 180 4.34 -6.91 -1.24
N ILE A 181 5.13 -6.88 -0.17
CA ILE A 181 4.82 -6.11 1.04
C ILE A 181 4.72 -4.62 0.71
N ILE A 182 5.69 -4.07 -0.03
CA ILE A 182 5.73 -2.65 -0.40
C ILE A 182 4.51 -2.30 -1.26
N GLU A 183 4.22 -3.10 -2.29
CA GLU A 183 3.06 -2.87 -3.16
C GLU A 183 1.75 -2.86 -2.37
N ASN A 184 1.51 -3.87 -1.53
CA ASN A 184 0.30 -3.95 -0.71
C ASN A 184 0.24 -2.84 0.36
N TRP A 185 1.39 -2.39 0.87
CA TRP A 185 1.45 -1.28 1.82
C TRP A 185 0.86 0.01 1.25
N PHE A 186 1.09 0.27 -0.03
CA PHE A 186 0.62 1.48 -0.72
C PHE A 186 -0.67 1.29 -1.52
N SER A 187 -1.15 0.07 -1.73
CA SER A 187 -2.41 -0.20 -2.43
C SER A 187 -3.60 -0.39 -1.48
N ALA A 188 -3.38 -0.91 -0.27
CA ALA A 188 -4.43 -1.22 0.69
C ALA A 188 -4.23 -0.45 2.00
N ALA A 189 -5.20 0.43 2.34
CA ALA A 189 -5.14 1.30 3.53
C ALA A 189 -4.98 0.52 4.85
N THR A 190 -5.57 -0.67 4.95
CA THR A 190 -5.58 -1.51 6.16
C THR A 190 -4.45 -2.55 6.25
N TYR A 191 -3.65 -2.70 5.19
CA TYR A 191 -2.57 -3.69 5.17
C TYR A 191 -1.38 -3.26 6.05
N ILE A 192 -0.89 -4.16 6.90
CA ILE A 192 0.21 -3.93 7.86
C ILE A 192 1.37 -4.94 7.74
N GLY A 193 1.56 -5.52 6.55
CA GLY A 193 2.64 -6.49 6.29
C GLY A 193 2.16 -7.94 6.24
N SER A 194 1.07 -8.29 6.90
CA SER A 194 0.39 -9.58 6.79
C SER A 194 -1.04 -9.46 7.29
N ASN A 195 -1.97 -10.00 6.51
CA ASN A 195 -3.36 -10.20 6.95
C ASN A 195 -3.75 -11.68 6.90
N GLY A 196 -2.75 -12.57 6.80
CA GLY A 196 -2.95 -14.01 6.70
C GLY A 196 -3.41 -14.50 5.32
N LEU A 197 -3.58 -13.60 4.33
CA LEU A 197 -3.92 -14.02 2.96
C LEU A 197 -2.81 -14.92 2.40
N ALA A 198 -3.21 -16.06 1.85
CA ALA A 198 -2.32 -16.95 1.11
C ALA A 198 -2.96 -17.31 -0.22
N ASN A 199 -2.19 -17.21 -1.31
CA ASN A 199 -2.61 -17.59 -2.65
C ASN A 199 -2.26 -19.08 -2.88
N THR A 200 -3.26 -19.93 -2.83
CA THR A 200 -3.14 -21.39 -3.05
C THR A 200 -3.66 -21.81 -4.42
N SER A 201 -3.81 -20.86 -5.34
CA SER A 201 -4.27 -21.11 -6.72
C SER A 201 -3.37 -22.09 -7.46
N THR A 202 -3.93 -22.87 -8.38
CA THR A 202 -3.22 -23.87 -9.16
C THR A 202 -3.55 -23.78 -10.65
N MET A 203 -2.59 -24.17 -11.50
CA MET A 203 -2.83 -24.51 -12.91
C MET A 203 -3.02 -26.02 -13.03
N LYS A 204 -3.90 -26.44 -13.93
CA LYS A 204 -4.15 -27.88 -14.18
C LYS A 204 -4.29 -28.20 -15.67
N LYS A 205 -3.92 -29.43 -16.04
CA LYS A 205 -4.31 -30.10 -17.27
C LYS A 205 -5.24 -31.27 -16.90
N GLY A 206 -6.52 -31.14 -17.21
CA GLY A 206 -7.53 -32.04 -16.67
C GLY A 206 -7.53 -32.05 -15.13
N THR A 207 -7.21 -33.17 -14.50
CA THR A 207 -7.13 -33.30 -13.04
C THR A 207 -5.71 -33.09 -12.48
N THR A 208 -4.68 -33.08 -13.35
CA THR A 208 -3.26 -33.02 -12.93
C THR A 208 -2.86 -31.57 -12.68
N VAL A 209 -2.26 -31.30 -11.52
CA VAL A 209 -1.68 -29.99 -11.18
C VAL A 209 -0.36 -29.81 -11.94
N ILE A 210 -0.20 -28.64 -12.53
CA ILE A 210 1.03 -28.22 -13.23
C ILE A 210 1.91 -27.46 -12.22
N ASN A 211 3.13 -27.95 -12.03
CA ASN A 211 4.14 -27.31 -11.19
C ASN A 211 5.15 -26.56 -12.06
N ASN A 212 5.98 -25.75 -11.43
CA ASN A 212 7.02 -25.00 -12.14
C ASN A 212 8.00 -25.95 -12.85
N GLY A 213 8.17 -25.72 -14.15
CA GLY A 213 9.07 -26.51 -15.00
C GLY A 213 8.49 -27.81 -15.54
N ASP A 214 7.22 -28.10 -15.31
CA ASP A 214 6.55 -29.28 -15.89
C ASP A 214 6.45 -29.13 -17.42
N SER A 215 6.50 -30.27 -18.12
CA SER A 215 6.14 -30.36 -19.54
C SER A 215 4.73 -30.91 -19.68
N VAL A 216 3.89 -30.18 -20.41
CA VAL A 216 2.45 -30.44 -20.52
C VAL A 216 2.02 -30.41 -21.99
N ALA A 217 1.28 -31.44 -22.45
CA ALA A 217 0.76 -31.44 -23.81
C ALA A 217 -0.15 -30.22 -24.07
N GLU A 218 -0.11 -29.69 -25.29
CA GLU A 218 -0.99 -28.61 -25.74
C GLU A 218 -2.49 -28.89 -25.55
N GLY A 219 -3.33 -27.88 -25.66
CA GLY A 219 -4.78 -27.91 -25.54
C GLY A 219 -5.30 -27.20 -24.30
N GLU A 220 -6.47 -27.60 -23.79
CA GLU A 220 -7.13 -26.88 -22.71
C GLU A 220 -6.40 -27.03 -21.37
N LEU A 221 -6.08 -25.88 -20.77
CA LEU A 221 -5.54 -25.73 -19.42
C LEU A 221 -6.54 -24.99 -18.55
N SER A 222 -6.60 -25.30 -17.25
CA SER A 222 -7.49 -24.64 -16.30
C SER A 222 -6.74 -23.87 -15.21
N PHE A 223 -7.15 -22.63 -15.01
CA PHE A 223 -6.77 -21.82 -13.87
C PHE A 223 -7.76 -22.09 -12.73
N ASN A 224 -7.25 -22.40 -11.55
CA ASN A 224 -8.06 -22.68 -10.38
C ASN A 224 -7.63 -21.75 -9.24
N GLY A 225 -8.37 -20.67 -9.06
CA GLY A 225 -8.17 -19.70 -8.00
C GLY A 225 -8.54 -20.30 -6.65
N SER A 226 -7.67 -20.13 -5.68
CA SER A 226 -7.90 -20.54 -4.30
C SER A 226 -7.11 -19.63 -3.38
N ALA A 227 -7.73 -19.28 -2.26
CA ALA A 227 -7.08 -18.46 -1.23
C ALA A 227 -7.51 -18.92 0.16
N THR A 228 -6.65 -18.67 1.14
CA THR A 228 -6.94 -18.84 2.57
C THR A 228 -6.51 -17.60 3.33
N GLY A 229 -7.15 -17.32 4.48
CA GLY A 229 -6.88 -16.11 5.27
C GLY A 229 -7.33 -14.83 4.56
N GLY A 230 -6.87 -13.68 5.00
CA GLY A 230 -7.33 -12.39 4.48
C GLY A 230 -8.81 -12.13 4.74
N THR A 231 -9.42 -11.24 3.96
CA THR A 231 -10.83 -10.85 4.09
C THR A 231 -11.64 -11.25 2.85
N THR A 232 -12.71 -12.04 3.03
CA THR A 232 -13.62 -12.41 1.93
C THR A 232 -14.58 -11.27 1.57
N PRO A 233 -15.12 -11.20 0.34
CA PRO A 233 -14.91 -12.12 -0.78
C PRO A 233 -13.57 -11.92 -1.51
N TYR A 234 -13.03 -13.00 -2.06
CA TYR A 234 -11.85 -12.93 -2.91
C TYR A 234 -12.22 -12.65 -4.35
N LYS A 235 -11.30 -11.99 -5.06
CA LYS A 235 -11.32 -11.82 -6.51
C LYS A 235 -10.09 -12.46 -7.11
N TYR A 236 -10.25 -13.01 -8.31
CA TYR A 236 -9.22 -13.76 -9.02
C TYR A 236 -8.96 -13.12 -10.37
N SER A 237 -7.65 -12.97 -10.71
CA SER A 237 -7.22 -12.55 -12.04
C SER A 237 -6.21 -13.55 -12.58
N PHE A 238 -6.34 -13.90 -13.85
CA PHE A 238 -5.51 -14.90 -14.51
C PHE A 238 -4.93 -14.33 -15.81
N TYR A 239 -3.63 -14.52 -15.96
CA TYR A 239 -2.88 -14.05 -17.12
C TYR A 239 -1.93 -15.14 -17.59
N TYR A 240 -1.58 -15.12 -18.87
CA TYR A 240 -0.58 -16.01 -19.44
C TYR A 240 0.23 -15.30 -20.53
N ARG A 241 1.43 -15.80 -20.79
CA ARG A 241 2.28 -15.37 -21.91
C ARG A 241 3.27 -16.44 -22.29
N ALA A 242 3.78 -16.42 -23.53
CA ALA A 242 4.98 -17.16 -23.88
C ALA A 242 6.18 -16.56 -23.14
N ALA A 243 7.09 -17.39 -22.65
CA ALA A 243 8.28 -16.94 -21.95
C ALA A 243 9.13 -16.02 -22.84
N GLY A 244 9.62 -14.91 -22.23
CA GLY A 244 10.35 -13.88 -22.96
C GLY A 244 9.48 -12.84 -23.67
N SER A 245 8.15 -12.97 -23.64
CA SER A 245 7.23 -11.92 -24.10
C SER A 245 7.09 -10.83 -23.05
N ASP A 246 7.14 -9.56 -23.45
CA ASP A 246 6.92 -8.43 -22.55
C ASP A 246 5.43 -8.24 -22.19
N THR A 247 4.51 -8.87 -22.94
CA THR A 247 3.08 -8.61 -22.82
C THR A 247 2.33 -9.80 -22.21
N TRP A 248 1.56 -9.55 -21.15
CA TRP A 248 0.64 -10.52 -20.58
C TRP A 248 -0.70 -10.51 -21.31
N THR A 249 -1.19 -11.68 -21.66
CA THR A 249 -2.57 -11.87 -22.15
C THR A 249 -3.49 -12.09 -20.97
N THR A 250 -4.51 -11.23 -20.81
CA THR A 250 -5.50 -11.34 -19.75
C THR A 250 -6.53 -12.41 -20.11
N LYS A 251 -6.69 -13.40 -19.24
CA LYS A 251 -7.78 -14.39 -19.36
C LYS A 251 -8.99 -13.98 -18.54
N GLN A 252 -8.75 -13.45 -17.33
CA GLN A 252 -9.78 -13.00 -16.40
C GLN A 252 -9.19 -11.90 -15.52
N GLU A 253 -10.01 -10.94 -15.12
CA GLU A 253 -9.57 -9.86 -14.23
C GLU A 253 -10.65 -9.54 -13.18
N ASP A 254 -10.23 -9.38 -11.93
CA ASP A 254 -11.01 -8.98 -10.74
C ASP A 254 -12.39 -9.68 -10.61
N SER A 255 -12.46 -10.97 -10.96
CA SER A 255 -13.67 -11.79 -10.94
C SER A 255 -13.81 -12.58 -9.63
N THR A 256 -15.03 -12.72 -9.12
CA THR A 256 -15.35 -13.64 -8.03
C THR A 256 -15.38 -15.11 -8.47
N THR A 257 -15.40 -15.37 -9.79
CA THR A 257 -15.31 -16.72 -10.33
C THR A 257 -13.90 -17.24 -10.18
N ALA A 258 -13.74 -18.34 -9.45
CA ALA A 258 -12.43 -18.90 -9.12
C ALA A 258 -11.81 -19.76 -10.23
N THR A 259 -12.51 -20.01 -11.33
CA THR A 259 -12.03 -20.88 -12.41
C THR A 259 -12.15 -20.23 -13.77
N ALA A 260 -11.13 -20.49 -14.62
CA ALA A 260 -11.16 -20.13 -16.04
C ALA A 260 -10.39 -21.18 -16.82
N THR A 261 -10.71 -21.37 -18.11
CA THR A 261 -9.99 -22.28 -19.00
C THR A 261 -9.41 -21.54 -20.19
N GLN A 262 -8.24 -21.99 -20.67
CA GLN A 262 -7.59 -21.46 -21.84
C GLN A 262 -7.00 -22.61 -22.66
N THR A 263 -7.36 -22.68 -23.94
CA THR A 263 -6.68 -23.57 -24.88
C THR A 263 -5.41 -22.91 -25.38
N ILE A 264 -4.30 -23.61 -25.28
CA ILE A 264 -3.01 -23.22 -25.81
C ILE A 264 -2.55 -24.29 -26.78
N ASP A 265 -2.46 -23.92 -28.05
CA ASP A 265 -1.97 -24.76 -29.13
C ASP A 265 -0.62 -24.20 -29.60
N VAL A 266 0.35 -25.07 -29.78
CA VAL A 266 1.72 -24.70 -30.19
C VAL A 266 2.19 -25.59 -31.34
N SER A 267 2.96 -25.03 -32.28
CA SER A 267 3.54 -25.76 -33.37
C SER A 267 4.89 -26.38 -33.03
N THR A 268 5.53 -25.92 -31.97
CA THR A 268 6.77 -26.39 -31.40
C THR A 268 6.72 -26.24 -29.89
N ASP A 269 7.46 -27.03 -29.17
CA ASP A 269 7.57 -26.94 -27.73
C ASP A 269 7.90 -25.50 -27.32
N THR A 270 7.03 -24.92 -26.48
CA THR A 270 7.13 -23.50 -26.12
C THR A 270 6.94 -23.33 -24.61
N ASP A 271 7.83 -22.58 -23.99
CA ASP A 271 7.73 -22.23 -22.58
C ASP A 271 6.68 -21.13 -22.37
N TYR A 272 5.82 -21.34 -21.39
CA TYR A 272 4.80 -20.40 -20.97
C TYR A 272 4.93 -20.03 -19.50
N GLU A 273 4.53 -18.81 -19.20
CA GLU A 273 4.35 -18.29 -17.85
C GLU A 273 2.87 -18.01 -17.59
N PHE A 274 2.38 -18.48 -16.45
CA PHE A 274 1.01 -18.28 -15.97
C PHE A 274 1.04 -17.49 -14.68
N LYS A 275 0.28 -16.40 -14.62
CA LYS A 275 0.18 -15.53 -13.45
C LYS A 275 -1.21 -15.65 -12.86
N LEU A 276 -1.30 -16.16 -11.62
CA LEU A 276 -2.53 -16.33 -10.86
C LEU A 276 -2.52 -15.31 -9.72
N VAL A 277 -3.47 -14.40 -9.73
CA VAL A 277 -3.57 -13.32 -8.75
C VAL A 277 -4.82 -13.50 -7.92
N VAL A 278 -4.68 -13.37 -6.61
CA VAL A 278 -5.78 -13.32 -5.65
C VAL A 278 -5.78 -11.95 -5.00
N LYS A 279 -6.95 -11.35 -4.90
CA LYS A 279 -7.18 -10.08 -4.20
C LYS A 279 -8.28 -10.27 -3.17
N ASP A 280 -8.05 -9.85 -1.95
CA ASP A 280 -9.06 -9.89 -0.88
C ASP A 280 -9.96 -8.64 -0.89
N ALA A 281 -10.99 -8.63 -0.04
CA ALA A 281 -11.93 -7.51 0.05
C ALA A 281 -11.28 -6.20 0.54
N ASN A 282 -10.16 -6.27 1.24
CA ASN A 282 -9.39 -5.11 1.70
C ASN A 282 -8.39 -4.60 0.65
N GLY A 283 -8.34 -5.22 -0.54
CA GLY A 283 -7.46 -4.83 -1.62
C GLY A 283 -6.05 -5.45 -1.57
N VAL A 284 -5.76 -6.30 -0.58
CA VAL A 284 -4.47 -7.02 -0.52
C VAL A 284 -4.40 -8.02 -1.66
N THR A 285 -3.30 -7.96 -2.41
CA THR A 285 -3.10 -8.76 -3.62
C THR A 285 -1.89 -9.66 -3.47
N LEU A 286 -2.04 -10.94 -3.82
CA LEU A 286 -0.94 -11.90 -3.90
C LEU A 286 -0.90 -12.58 -5.26
N THR A 287 0.30 -12.62 -5.83
CA THR A 287 0.57 -13.25 -7.13
C THR A 287 1.27 -14.60 -6.93
N ARG A 288 0.89 -15.57 -7.74
CA ARG A 288 1.60 -16.84 -7.91
C ARG A 288 1.95 -17.00 -9.38
N LEU A 289 3.21 -17.26 -9.68
CA LEU A 289 3.68 -17.60 -11.01
C LEU A 289 3.84 -19.11 -11.14
N VAL A 290 3.46 -19.66 -12.28
CA VAL A 290 3.68 -21.04 -12.66
C VAL A 290 4.29 -21.03 -14.06
N THR A 291 5.39 -21.76 -14.25
CA THR A 291 6.05 -21.91 -15.55
C THR A 291 5.89 -23.35 -16.04
N ALA A 292 5.63 -23.54 -17.33
CA ALA A 292 5.57 -24.86 -17.93
C ALA A 292 5.96 -24.82 -19.41
N THR A 293 6.55 -25.90 -19.90
CA THR A 293 6.77 -26.13 -21.33
C THR A 293 5.52 -26.78 -21.93
N ILE A 294 4.85 -26.10 -22.85
CA ILE A 294 3.73 -26.65 -23.61
C ILE A 294 4.29 -27.40 -24.80
N THR A 295 4.04 -28.73 -24.84
CA THR A 295 4.58 -29.59 -25.90
C THR A 295 3.61 -29.74 -27.05
N ALA A 296 4.11 -29.58 -28.27
CA ALA A 296 3.33 -29.76 -29.50
C ALA A 296 2.87 -31.20 -29.70
N SER A 297 1.68 -31.40 -30.21
CA SER A 297 1.24 -32.73 -30.67
C SER A 297 2.02 -33.16 -31.93
N THR A 298 2.57 -34.35 -31.94
CA THR A 298 3.28 -34.94 -33.09
C THR A 298 2.30 -35.54 -34.08
#